data_ed7e50ed38371c59f93bf9af723513b7
#
_entry.id   ed7e50ed38371c59f93bf9af723513b7
#
_cell.length_a   1.000
_cell.length_b   1.000
_cell.length_c   1.000
_cell.angle_alpha   90.00
_cell.angle_beta   90.00
_cell.angle_gamma   90.00
#
_symmetry.space_group_name_H-M   'P 1'
#
loop_
_entity.id
_entity.type
_entity.pdbx_description
1 polymer ?
#
loop_
_entity_poly.entity_id
_entity_poly.type
_entity_poly.pdbx_seq_one_letter_code
_entity_poly.pdbx_strand_id
1 'polypeptide(L)'
;MIEIVNLEKSFHTRKVLDNVNLKIDTGMIYGLVGQSGAGKSTLLRCINGLEKYNKGSIVVDGIKVEDLNRYEMRNFRKDMGMIFQQFSLIDRKTVYKNIAFPLECWGYKKDDIHNRVKELVEMVGLEDKIYAYPTELSGGQKQRVAIARALALKPKYILSDESTSALDPNTTKSILSLIKKISRDMNITVLVVTHEMDVVQGICDELSILEQGKITESGNVIDLFSDKPKSLLNLLGEKEVTLPQSGVNIRLNVNLNRDYGVVSQLAKYISGDFNLLDSDFYNNDSIRYNNLLINIDENDFDKTIEFLQKKSVEFRIVSKGGVIDGCK
;
A
#
# COMPACT_ATOMS: atom_id res chain seq x y z
N MET A 1 -6.44 14.77 -2.49
CA MET A 1 -7.42 13.70 -2.26
C MET A 1 -7.88 13.13 -3.59
N ILE A 2 -7.95 11.80 -3.73
CA ILE A 2 -8.51 11.12 -4.92
C ILE A 2 -9.82 10.46 -4.49
N GLU A 3 -10.88 10.70 -5.23
CA GLU A 3 -12.20 10.11 -5.00
C GLU A 3 -12.72 9.47 -6.29
N ILE A 4 -13.15 8.22 -6.20
CA ILE A 4 -13.66 7.42 -7.31
C ILE A 4 -15.06 6.96 -6.94
N VAL A 5 -16.03 7.23 -7.81
CA VAL A 5 -17.44 6.94 -7.55
C VAL A 5 -18.02 6.14 -8.71
N ASN A 6 -18.52 4.94 -8.40
CA ASN A 6 -19.24 4.05 -9.33
C ASN A 6 -18.50 3.83 -10.67
N LEU A 7 -17.17 3.69 -10.63
CA LEU A 7 -16.34 3.59 -11.83
C LEU A 7 -16.54 2.25 -12.53
N GLU A 8 -16.86 2.30 -13.82
CA GLU A 8 -16.96 1.14 -14.69
C GLU A 8 -16.01 1.26 -15.88
N LYS A 9 -15.27 0.21 -16.18
CA LYS A 9 -14.43 0.11 -17.36
C LYS A 9 -14.57 -1.24 -18.04
N SER A 10 -14.82 -1.20 -19.33
CA SER A 10 -14.83 -2.39 -20.19
C SER A 10 -13.88 -2.22 -21.37
N PHE A 11 -13.27 -3.30 -21.78
CA PHE A 11 -12.57 -3.43 -23.05
C PHE A 11 -13.36 -4.41 -23.93
N HIS A 12 -13.94 -3.91 -25.01
CA HIS A 12 -14.87 -4.65 -25.84
C HIS A 12 -16.04 -5.20 -24.97
N THR A 13 -16.19 -6.50 -24.88
CA THR A 13 -17.23 -7.18 -24.10
C THR A 13 -16.82 -7.52 -22.68
N ARG A 14 -15.52 -7.41 -22.34
CA ARG A 14 -15.00 -7.78 -21.01
C ARG A 14 -15.03 -6.56 -20.06
N LYS A 15 -15.85 -6.65 -19.01
CA LYS A 15 -15.84 -5.69 -17.91
C LYS A 15 -14.61 -5.96 -17.04
N VAL A 16 -13.79 -4.92 -16.84
CA VAL A 16 -12.53 -4.99 -16.08
C VAL A 16 -12.65 -4.27 -14.75
N LEU A 17 -13.42 -3.17 -14.70
CA LEU A 17 -13.79 -2.49 -13.46
C LEU A 17 -15.31 -2.43 -13.40
N ASP A 18 -15.87 -2.78 -12.24
CA ASP A 18 -17.30 -2.90 -12.03
C ASP A 18 -17.71 -2.21 -10.73
N ASN A 19 -18.30 -1.02 -10.86
CA ASN A 19 -18.81 -0.22 -9.74
C ASN A 19 -17.74 0.05 -8.66
N VAL A 20 -16.53 0.42 -9.07
CA VAL A 20 -15.43 0.72 -8.15
C VAL A 20 -15.68 2.03 -7.43
N ASN A 21 -15.67 1.99 -6.10
CA ASN A 21 -15.71 3.15 -5.22
C ASN A 21 -14.46 3.15 -4.36
N LEU A 22 -13.74 4.28 -4.32
CA LEU A 22 -12.46 4.38 -3.62
C LEU A 22 -12.21 5.83 -3.20
N LYS A 23 -11.70 6.03 -2.00
CA LYS A 23 -11.24 7.32 -1.50
C LYS A 23 -9.81 7.19 -1.00
N ILE A 24 -8.92 8.09 -1.43
CA ILE A 24 -7.52 8.15 -1.01
C ILE A 24 -7.28 9.56 -0.47
N ASP A 25 -6.99 9.67 0.81
CA ASP A 25 -6.69 10.96 1.42
C ASP A 25 -5.27 11.44 1.06
N THR A 26 -5.01 12.73 1.24
CA THR A 26 -3.71 13.33 0.88
C THR A 26 -2.63 13.00 1.90
N GLY A 27 -1.39 12.85 1.43
CA GLY A 27 -0.22 12.65 2.28
C GLY A 27 -0.02 11.23 2.80
N MET A 28 -0.86 10.27 2.38
CA MET A 28 -0.72 8.86 2.76
C MET A 28 -0.11 7.99 1.67
N ILE A 29 0.37 6.82 2.06
CA ILE A 29 0.75 5.74 1.15
C ILE A 29 -0.39 4.72 1.13
N TYR A 30 -1.06 4.63 0.00
CA TYR A 30 -2.23 3.78 -0.19
C TYR A 30 -1.89 2.56 -1.04
N GLY A 31 -2.23 1.36 -0.55
CA GLY A 31 -2.07 0.10 -1.26
C GLY A 31 -3.31 -0.26 -2.09
N LEU A 32 -3.13 -0.66 -3.34
CA LEU A 32 -4.15 -1.31 -4.14
C LEU A 32 -3.67 -2.72 -4.49
N VAL A 33 -4.25 -3.71 -3.85
CA VAL A 33 -3.82 -5.10 -3.99
C VAL A 33 -4.87 -5.95 -4.70
N GLY A 34 -4.46 -7.11 -5.18
CA GLY A 34 -5.34 -8.07 -5.86
C GLY A 34 -4.56 -9.00 -6.78
N GLN A 35 -5.20 -10.07 -7.22
CA GLN A 35 -4.59 -11.02 -8.13
C GLN A 35 -4.22 -10.40 -9.48
N SER A 36 -3.35 -11.07 -10.24
CA SER A 36 -3.03 -10.67 -11.62
C SER A 36 -4.32 -10.64 -12.46
N GLY A 37 -4.50 -9.56 -13.24
CA GLY A 37 -5.70 -9.38 -14.05
C GLY A 37 -6.93 -8.86 -13.32
N ALA A 38 -6.87 -8.54 -12.03
CA ALA A 38 -7.99 -7.98 -11.26
C ALA A 38 -8.45 -6.58 -11.70
N GLY A 39 -7.61 -5.84 -12.49
CA GLY A 39 -7.93 -4.50 -12.98
C GLY A 39 -7.10 -3.38 -12.35
N LYS A 40 -6.12 -3.69 -11.49
CA LYS A 40 -5.31 -2.71 -10.75
C LYS A 40 -4.63 -1.66 -11.64
N SER A 41 -3.83 -2.09 -12.61
CA SER A 41 -3.15 -1.18 -13.55
C SER A 41 -4.14 -0.41 -14.42
N THR A 42 -5.31 -1.00 -14.72
CA THR A 42 -6.38 -0.30 -15.44
C THR A 42 -6.95 0.84 -14.59
N LEU A 43 -7.24 0.59 -13.31
CA LEU A 43 -7.70 1.60 -12.38
C LEU A 43 -6.69 2.74 -12.24
N LEU A 44 -5.42 2.40 -12.04
CA LEU A 44 -4.33 3.38 -11.96
C LEU A 44 -4.23 4.24 -13.24
N ARG A 45 -4.40 3.63 -14.43
CA ARG A 45 -4.42 4.37 -15.71
C ARG A 45 -5.67 5.22 -15.91
N CYS A 46 -6.79 4.85 -15.32
CA CYS A 46 -7.98 5.70 -15.30
C CYS A 46 -7.75 6.94 -14.43
N ILE A 47 -7.13 6.77 -13.25
CA ILE A 47 -6.83 7.88 -12.32
C ILE A 47 -5.97 8.96 -12.99
N ASN A 48 -4.93 8.58 -13.74
CA ASN A 48 -4.06 9.55 -14.42
C ASN A 48 -4.56 9.95 -15.82
N GLY A 49 -5.77 9.52 -16.20
CA GLY A 49 -6.39 9.83 -17.48
C GLY A 49 -5.70 9.20 -18.70
N LEU A 50 -4.80 8.20 -18.52
CA LEU A 50 -4.21 7.44 -19.64
C LEU A 50 -5.22 6.49 -20.27
N GLU A 51 -6.20 6.04 -19.49
CA GLU A 51 -7.28 5.17 -19.95
C GLU A 51 -8.64 5.82 -19.68
N LYS A 52 -9.50 5.82 -20.66
CA LYS A 52 -10.88 6.32 -20.51
C LYS A 52 -11.76 5.23 -19.90
N TYR A 53 -12.69 5.61 -19.08
CA TYR A 53 -13.68 4.72 -18.47
C TYR A 53 -15.07 4.92 -19.09
N ASN A 54 -15.98 4.00 -18.82
CA ASN A 54 -17.30 3.97 -19.46
C ASN A 54 -18.37 4.71 -18.65
N LYS A 55 -18.29 4.60 -17.29
CA LYS A 55 -19.21 5.22 -16.33
C LYS A 55 -18.50 5.57 -15.03
N GLY A 56 -19.15 6.38 -14.22
CA GLY A 56 -18.64 6.83 -12.93
C GLY A 56 -17.87 8.14 -13.04
N SER A 57 -17.20 8.52 -11.97
CA SER A 57 -16.42 9.76 -11.89
C SER A 57 -15.13 9.53 -11.13
N ILE A 58 -14.07 10.20 -11.55
CA ILE A 58 -12.79 10.31 -10.81
C ILE A 58 -12.54 11.79 -10.53
N VAL A 59 -12.45 12.13 -9.25
CA VAL A 59 -12.16 13.48 -8.79
C VAL A 59 -10.81 13.51 -8.08
N VAL A 60 -9.91 14.36 -8.52
CA VAL A 60 -8.60 14.57 -7.88
C VAL A 60 -8.46 16.04 -7.50
N ASP A 61 -8.35 16.32 -6.20
CA ASP A 61 -8.30 17.68 -5.66
C ASP A 61 -9.44 18.60 -6.19
N GLY A 62 -10.65 18.03 -6.31
CA GLY A 62 -11.82 18.75 -6.84
C GLY A 62 -11.90 18.81 -8.37
N ILE A 63 -10.91 18.29 -9.09
CA ILE A 63 -10.87 18.26 -10.55
C ILE A 63 -11.45 16.93 -11.04
N LYS A 64 -12.52 16.99 -11.84
CA LYS A 64 -13.09 15.81 -12.51
C LYS A 64 -12.26 15.46 -13.74
N VAL A 65 -11.73 14.23 -13.74
CA VAL A 65 -10.80 13.76 -14.80
C VAL A 65 -11.52 13.64 -16.15
N GLU A 66 -12.79 13.24 -16.14
CA GLU A 66 -13.61 13.08 -17.34
C GLU A 66 -13.91 14.38 -18.08
N ASP A 67 -13.91 15.52 -17.37
CA ASP A 67 -14.23 16.83 -17.93
C ASP A 67 -13.02 17.54 -18.57
N LEU A 68 -11.79 17.00 -18.36
CA LEU A 68 -10.56 17.64 -18.80
C LEU A 68 -10.37 17.56 -20.32
N ASN A 69 -10.16 18.70 -20.94
CA ASN A 69 -9.70 18.76 -22.32
C ASN A 69 -8.21 18.36 -22.42
N ARG A 70 -7.68 18.27 -23.66
CA ARG A 70 -6.30 17.80 -23.90
C ARG A 70 -5.23 18.66 -23.21
N TYR A 71 -5.41 19.96 -23.13
CA TYR A 71 -4.46 20.88 -22.50
C TYR A 71 -4.54 20.77 -20.97
N GLU A 72 -5.73 20.76 -20.41
CA GLU A 72 -5.98 20.59 -18.97
C GLU A 72 -5.47 19.23 -18.49
N MET A 73 -5.72 18.16 -19.26
CA MET A 73 -5.20 16.83 -18.96
C MET A 73 -3.65 16.79 -18.92
N ARG A 74 -2.98 17.56 -19.80
CA ARG A 74 -1.52 17.68 -19.73
C ARG A 74 -1.09 18.35 -18.42
N ASN A 75 -1.73 19.42 -18.01
CA ASN A 75 -1.45 20.12 -16.76
C ASN A 75 -1.76 19.22 -15.54
N PHE A 76 -2.89 18.52 -15.56
CA PHE A 76 -3.27 17.55 -14.54
C PHE A 76 -2.20 16.47 -14.33
N ARG A 77 -1.67 15.90 -15.40
CA ARG A 77 -0.60 14.90 -15.33
C ARG A 77 0.74 15.44 -14.82
N LYS A 78 0.95 16.75 -14.80
CA LYS A 78 2.14 17.36 -14.21
C LYS A 78 2.21 17.08 -12.70
N ASP A 79 1.05 17.07 -12.04
CA ASP A 79 0.93 16.81 -10.62
C ASP A 79 0.97 15.30 -10.27
N MET A 80 1.12 14.43 -11.29
CA MET A 80 1.16 12.97 -11.13
C MET A 80 2.47 12.37 -11.64
N GLY A 81 3.34 11.95 -10.74
CA GLY A 81 4.50 11.11 -11.07
C GLY A 81 4.07 9.67 -11.28
N MET A 82 4.61 9.01 -12.31
CA MET A 82 4.31 7.59 -12.54
C MET A 82 5.59 6.76 -12.52
N ILE A 83 5.56 5.67 -11.77
CA ILE A 83 6.61 4.65 -11.68
C ILE A 83 6.04 3.38 -12.29
N PHE A 84 6.66 2.91 -13.38
CA PHE A 84 6.21 1.75 -14.14
C PHE A 84 6.92 0.47 -13.71
N GLN A 85 6.29 -0.67 -13.90
CA GLN A 85 6.81 -2.01 -13.60
C GLN A 85 8.17 -2.30 -14.26
N GLN A 86 8.38 -1.88 -15.49
CA GLN A 86 9.61 -2.10 -16.25
C GLN A 86 10.54 -0.88 -16.29
N PHE A 87 10.61 -0.09 -15.21
CA PHE A 87 11.39 1.16 -15.10
C PHE A 87 11.10 2.20 -16.19
N SER A 88 10.84 1.78 -17.43
CA SER A 88 10.55 2.60 -18.62
C SER A 88 11.57 3.72 -18.83
N LEU A 89 12.85 3.45 -18.56
CA LEU A 89 13.94 4.38 -18.82
C LEU A 89 14.20 4.47 -20.34
N ILE A 90 14.69 5.63 -20.76
CA ILE A 90 15.11 5.86 -22.14
C ILE A 90 16.56 5.38 -22.26
N ASP A 91 16.78 4.21 -22.86
CA ASP A 91 18.09 3.51 -22.89
C ASP A 91 19.20 4.35 -23.54
N ARG A 92 18.86 5.19 -24.51
CA ARG A 92 19.82 6.07 -25.21
C ARG A 92 20.09 7.39 -24.47
N LYS A 93 19.58 7.56 -23.26
CA LYS A 93 19.79 8.73 -22.41
C LYS A 93 20.48 8.32 -21.11
N THR A 94 21.42 9.14 -20.65
CA THR A 94 22.07 8.97 -19.34
C THR A 94 21.07 9.14 -18.20
N VAL A 95 21.46 8.82 -16.95
CA VAL A 95 20.68 9.10 -15.73
C VAL A 95 20.26 10.56 -15.71
N TYR A 96 21.21 11.49 -15.89
CA TYR A 96 20.92 12.93 -15.98
C TYR A 96 19.81 13.23 -16.97
N LYS A 97 19.93 12.76 -18.22
CA LYS A 97 18.96 13.03 -19.29
C LYS A 97 17.61 12.33 -19.07
N ASN A 98 17.56 11.20 -18.38
CA ASN A 98 16.31 10.54 -18.01
C ASN A 98 15.53 11.39 -16.99
N ILE A 99 16.21 11.91 -15.98
CA ILE A 99 15.61 12.77 -14.94
C ILE A 99 15.26 14.15 -15.50
N ALA A 100 16.10 14.74 -16.34
CA ALA A 100 15.87 16.01 -16.99
C ALA A 100 14.71 16.03 -17.97
N PHE A 101 14.39 14.87 -18.59
CA PHE A 101 13.46 14.78 -19.70
C PHE A 101 12.07 15.38 -19.43
N PRO A 102 11.39 15.11 -18.28
CA PRO A 102 10.12 15.78 -17.99
C PRO A 102 10.25 17.31 -17.93
N LEU A 103 11.31 17.83 -17.34
CA LEU A 103 11.57 19.27 -17.21
C LEU A 103 11.82 19.92 -18.57
N GLU A 104 12.60 19.25 -19.44
CA GLU A 104 12.81 19.67 -20.84
C GLU A 104 11.48 19.73 -21.61
N CYS A 105 10.62 18.72 -21.47
CA CYS A 105 9.30 18.70 -22.14
C CYS A 105 8.36 19.82 -21.66
N TRP A 106 8.59 20.37 -20.46
CA TRP A 106 7.84 21.47 -19.90
C TRP A 106 8.52 22.82 -20.12
N GLY A 107 9.67 22.87 -20.81
CA GLY A 107 10.36 24.09 -21.17
C GLY A 107 11.03 24.83 -20.01
N TYR A 108 11.47 24.11 -18.99
CA TYR A 108 12.23 24.69 -17.89
C TYR A 108 13.59 25.24 -18.39
N LYS A 109 14.13 26.26 -17.73
CA LYS A 109 15.46 26.81 -18.04
C LYS A 109 16.55 25.79 -17.72
N LYS A 110 17.66 25.85 -18.43
CA LYS A 110 18.77 24.89 -18.27
C LYS A 110 19.32 24.86 -16.83
N ASP A 111 19.44 26.02 -16.20
CA ASP A 111 19.96 26.12 -14.82
C ASP A 111 18.99 25.48 -13.82
N ASP A 112 17.67 25.71 -13.97
CA ASP A 112 16.64 25.09 -13.14
C ASP A 112 16.63 23.56 -13.30
N ILE A 113 16.81 23.08 -14.55
CA ILE A 113 16.93 21.65 -14.84
C ILE A 113 18.16 21.08 -14.14
N HIS A 114 19.32 21.74 -14.29
CA HIS A 114 20.57 21.28 -13.68
C HIS A 114 20.45 21.15 -12.17
N ASN A 115 19.97 22.21 -11.51
CA ASN A 115 19.80 22.23 -10.06
C ASN A 115 18.82 21.14 -9.59
N ARG A 116 17.68 21.00 -10.28
CA ARG A 116 16.67 20.00 -9.92
C ARG A 116 17.17 18.57 -10.12
N VAL A 117 17.89 18.29 -11.20
CA VAL A 117 18.47 16.95 -11.45
C VAL A 117 19.49 16.62 -10.38
N LYS A 118 20.37 17.58 -10.00
CA LYS A 118 21.38 17.39 -8.94
C LYS A 118 20.70 17.04 -7.61
N GLU A 119 19.69 17.80 -7.20
CA GLU A 119 18.89 17.55 -5.98
C GLU A 119 18.29 16.13 -5.99
N LEU A 120 17.69 15.71 -7.12
CA LEU A 120 17.04 14.41 -7.24
C LEU A 120 18.03 13.25 -7.25
N VAL A 121 19.17 13.42 -7.91
CA VAL A 121 20.23 12.40 -7.95
C VAL A 121 20.81 12.18 -6.56
N GLU A 122 21.05 13.25 -5.78
CA GLU A 122 21.46 13.16 -4.39
C GLU A 122 20.40 12.48 -3.52
N MET A 123 19.11 12.86 -3.69
CA MET A 123 17.99 12.25 -2.95
C MET A 123 17.91 10.73 -3.14
N VAL A 124 18.22 10.22 -4.33
CA VAL A 124 18.15 8.78 -4.63
C VAL A 124 19.51 8.08 -4.48
N GLY A 125 20.60 8.80 -4.14
CA GLY A 125 21.95 8.26 -3.90
C GLY A 125 22.59 7.68 -5.17
N LEU A 126 22.62 8.46 -6.25
CA LEU A 126 23.20 8.06 -7.56
C LEU A 126 24.15 9.09 -8.13
N GLU A 127 24.84 9.86 -7.29
CA GLU A 127 25.73 10.94 -7.69
C GLU A 127 26.88 10.44 -8.58
N ASP A 128 27.43 9.27 -8.25
CA ASP A 128 28.51 8.60 -9.00
C ASP A 128 28.05 8.03 -10.35
N LYS A 129 26.74 7.95 -10.59
CA LYS A 129 26.11 7.34 -11.78
C LYS A 129 25.39 8.35 -12.68
N ILE A 130 25.51 9.65 -12.42
CA ILE A 130 24.72 10.69 -13.11
C ILE A 130 24.88 10.67 -14.64
N TYR A 131 26.05 10.24 -15.13
CA TYR A 131 26.35 10.13 -16.57
C TYR A 131 26.27 8.72 -17.13
N ALA A 132 26.00 7.71 -16.28
CA ALA A 132 25.82 6.33 -16.71
C ALA A 132 24.56 6.17 -17.55
N TYR A 133 24.56 5.17 -18.44
CA TYR A 133 23.38 4.75 -19.20
C TYR A 133 22.60 3.66 -18.44
N PRO A 134 21.29 3.47 -18.72
CA PRO A 134 20.49 2.43 -18.08
C PRO A 134 21.09 1.02 -18.18
N THR A 135 21.79 0.71 -19.25
CA THR A 135 22.47 -0.59 -19.45
C THR A 135 23.61 -0.86 -18.46
N GLU A 136 24.16 0.19 -17.86
CA GLU A 136 25.26 0.13 -16.90
C GLU A 136 24.76 0.09 -15.43
N LEU A 137 23.44 0.08 -15.22
CA LEU A 137 22.81 0.16 -13.91
C LEU A 137 22.21 -1.19 -13.47
N SER A 138 22.31 -1.49 -12.18
CA SER A 138 21.54 -2.58 -11.56
C SER A 138 20.03 -2.30 -11.58
N GLY A 139 19.19 -3.31 -11.36
CA GLY A 139 17.73 -3.15 -11.26
C GLY A 139 17.30 -2.09 -10.23
N GLY A 140 17.90 -2.13 -9.04
CA GLY A 140 17.62 -1.15 -7.98
C GLY A 140 18.07 0.28 -8.36
N GLN A 141 19.21 0.43 -9.04
CA GLN A 141 19.64 1.73 -9.55
C GLN A 141 18.70 2.25 -10.64
N LYS A 142 18.25 1.40 -11.57
CA LYS A 142 17.23 1.77 -12.56
C LYS A 142 15.94 2.25 -11.90
N GLN A 143 15.51 1.56 -10.84
CA GLN A 143 14.32 1.96 -10.08
C GLN A 143 14.49 3.31 -9.40
N ARG A 144 15.65 3.59 -8.81
CA ARG A 144 15.98 4.89 -8.22
C ARG A 144 15.94 6.02 -9.26
N VAL A 145 16.43 5.76 -10.49
CA VAL A 145 16.31 6.73 -11.60
C VAL A 145 14.86 6.94 -12.00
N ALA A 146 14.04 5.88 -12.06
CA ALA A 146 12.61 5.99 -12.36
C ALA A 146 11.86 6.82 -11.30
N ILE A 147 12.18 6.63 -10.01
CA ILE A 147 11.64 7.44 -8.91
C ILE A 147 12.07 8.91 -9.06
N ALA A 148 13.36 9.19 -9.26
CA ALA A 148 13.86 10.56 -9.45
C ALA A 148 13.18 11.26 -10.63
N ARG A 149 13.00 10.54 -11.75
CA ARG A 149 12.26 11.06 -12.93
C ARG A 149 10.79 11.36 -12.61
N ALA A 150 10.11 10.49 -11.86
CA ALA A 150 8.73 10.72 -11.45
C ALA A 150 8.58 11.97 -10.57
N LEU A 151 9.62 12.30 -9.77
CA LEU A 151 9.66 13.47 -8.88
C LEU A 151 10.08 14.77 -9.59
N ALA A 152 10.54 14.71 -10.84
CA ALA A 152 11.16 15.85 -11.53
C ALA A 152 10.28 17.10 -11.52
N LEU A 153 8.99 16.97 -11.78
CA LEU A 153 8.01 18.05 -11.87
C LEU A 153 7.40 18.46 -10.52
N LYS A 154 7.91 17.95 -9.38
CA LYS A 154 7.34 18.16 -8.03
C LYS A 154 5.87 17.75 -7.95
N PRO A 155 5.54 16.49 -8.24
CA PRO A 155 4.16 16.02 -8.26
C PRO A 155 3.56 16.01 -6.85
N LYS A 156 2.22 16.10 -6.77
CA LYS A 156 1.46 15.88 -5.53
C LYS A 156 1.15 14.40 -5.29
N TYR A 157 1.12 13.62 -6.37
CA TYR A 157 0.77 12.19 -6.36
C TYR A 157 1.86 11.38 -7.05
N ILE A 158 2.18 10.23 -6.50
CA ILE A 158 2.97 9.18 -7.16
C ILE A 158 2.08 7.96 -7.36
N LEU A 159 2.01 7.49 -8.58
CA LEU A 159 1.31 6.28 -8.98
C LEU A 159 2.35 5.21 -9.32
N SER A 160 2.42 4.16 -8.51
CA SER A 160 3.41 3.07 -8.64
C SER A 160 2.72 1.79 -9.10
N ASP A 161 3.05 1.31 -10.30
CA ASP A 161 2.50 0.09 -10.88
C ASP A 161 3.53 -1.04 -10.77
N GLU A 162 3.38 -1.94 -9.79
CA GLU A 162 4.23 -3.12 -9.53
C GLU A 162 5.74 -2.84 -9.59
N SER A 163 6.17 -1.73 -9.03
CA SER A 163 7.50 -1.15 -9.21
C SER A 163 8.65 -1.91 -8.54
N THR A 164 8.37 -2.93 -7.76
CA THR A 164 9.35 -3.74 -7.00
C THR A 164 9.44 -5.19 -7.45
N SER A 165 8.50 -5.67 -8.26
CA SER A 165 8.35 -7.10 -8.62
C SER A 165 9.55 -7.73 -9.35
N ALA A 166 10.46 -6.93 -9.88
CA ALA A 166 11.67 -7.38 -10.58
C ALA A 166 12.94 -7.23 -9.73
N LEU A 167 12.84 -6.91 -8.44
CA LEU A 167 13.96 -6.63 -7.55
C LEU A 167 14.15 -7.74 -6.51
N ASP A 168 15.37 -7.89 -6.04
CA ASP A 168 15.66 -8.75 -4.90
C ASP A 168 15.10 -8.16 -3.58
N PRO A 169 14.84 -8.99 -2.54
CA PRO A 169 14.20 -8.53 -1.31
C PRO A 169 14.92 -7.38 -0.58
N ASN A 170 16.24 -7.35 -0.59
CA ASN A 170 17.00 -6.29 0.08
C ASN A 170 16.90 -4.97 -0.67
N THR A 171 17.00 -5.03 -1.99
CA THR A 171 16.80 -3.87 -2.87
C THR A 171 15.37 -3.36 -2.75
N THR A 172 14.36 -4.25 -2.73
CA THR A 172 12.95 -3.90 -2.50
C THR A 172 12.78 -3.09 -1.21
N LYS A 173 13.28 -3.59 -0.08
CA LYS A 173 13.22 -2.86 1.21
C LYS A 173 13.85 -1.48 1.12
N SER A 174 15.01 -1.35 0.47
CA SER A 174 15.69 -0.06 0.28
C SER A 174 14.86 0.92 -0.56
N ILE A 175 14.22 0.45 -1.63
CA ILE A 175 13.33 1.27 -2.48
C ILE A 175 12.07 1.68 -1.72
N LEU A 176 11.47 0.77 -0.95
CA LEU A 176 10.28 1.07 -0.14
C LEU A 176 10.58 2.11 0.94
N SER A 177 11.72 1.99 1.63
CA SER A 177 12.18 3.00 2.60
C SER A 177 12.39 4.36 1.94
N LEU A 178 12.94 4.39 0.72
CA LEU A 178 13.10 5.63 -0.05
C LEU A 178 11.75 6.25 -0.40
N ILE A 179 10.78 5.47 -0.89
CA ILE A 179 9.42 5.94 -1.22
C ILE A 179 8.75 6.49 0.03
N LYS A 180 8.83 5.79 1.17
CA LYS A 180 8.28 6.21 2.46
C LYS A 180 8.87 7.53 2.92
N LYS A 181 10.19 7.68 2.83
CA LYS A 181 10.89 8.94 3.15
C LYS A 181 10.41 10.08 2.25
N ILE A 182 10.38 9.89 0.93
CA ILE A 182 9.92 10.88 -0.03
C ILE A 182 8.48 11.30 0.24
N SER A 183 7.57 10.34 0.47
CA SER A 183 6.17 10.64 0.78
C SER A 183 6.04 11.56 1.99
N ARG A 184 6.77 11.27 3.07
CA ARG A 184 6.73 12.04 4.31
C ARG A 184 7.41 13.41 4.17
N ASP A 185 8.64 13.46 3.65
CA ASP A 185 9.44 14.68 3.57
C ASP A 185 8.82 15.71 2.61
N MET A 186 8.16 15.25 1.54
CA MET A 186 7.56 16.09 0.52
C MET A 186 6.03 16.18 0.60
N ASN A 187 5.40 15.51 1.58
CA ASN A 187 3.94 15.40 1.73
C ASN A 187 3.24 14.93 0.43
N ILE A 188 3.81 13.91 -0.21
CA ILE A 188 3.30 13.34 -1.47
C ILE A 188 2.39 12.15 -1.15
N THR A 189 1.21 12.11 -1.76
CA THR A 189 0.33 10.95 -1.72
C THR A 189 0.85 9.87 -2.68
N VAL A 190 1.01 8.64 -2.21
CA VAL A 190 1.51 7.54 -3.03
C VAL A 190 0.45 6.46 -3.15
N LEU A 191 0.08 6.09 -4.38
CA LEU A 191 -0.74 4.92 -4.67
C LEU A 191 0.18 3.80 -5.17
N VAL A 192 0.30 2.73 -4.38
CA VAL A 192 1.11 1.55 -4.70
C VAL A 192 0.21 0.42 -5.16
N VAL A 193 0.35 0.03 -6.42
CA VAL A 193 -0.28 -1.17 -6.98
C VAL A 193 0.70 -2.33 -6.85
N THR A 194 0.30 -3.38 -6.16
CA THR A 194 1.14 -4.56 -5.96
C THR A 194 0.31 -5.83 -5.69
N HIS A 195 0.93 -6.99 -5.84
CA HIS A 195 0.44 -8.26 -5.33
C HIS A 195 1.34 -8.79 -4.19
N GLU A 196 2.38 -8.05 -3.80
CA GLU A 196 3.33 -8.39 -2.75
C GLU A 196 2.84 -7.82 -1.40
N MET A 197 2.41 -8.70 -0.50
CA MET A 197 1.87 -8.28 0.80
C MET A 197 2.94 -7.65 1.71
N ASP A 198 4.19 -8.10 1.61
CA ASP A 198 5.33 -7.51 2.33
C ASP A 198 5.52 -6.01 1.99
N VAL A 199 5.24 -5.63 0.74
CA VAL A 199 5.27 -4.22 0.30
C VAL A 199 4.19 -3.43 1.02
N VAL A 200 2.97 -3.97 1.05
CA VAL A 200 1.82 -3.32 1.69
C VAL A 200 2.06 -3.13 3.17
N GLN A 201 2.45 -4.19 3.87
CA GLN A 201 2.76 -4.15 5.29
C GLN A 201 3.92 -3.21 5.63
N GLY A 202 4.90 -3.12 4.72
CA GLY A 202 6.12 -2.34 4.95
C GLY A 202 5.91 -0.82 4.89
N ILE A 203 5.03 -0.33 4.01
CA ILE A 203 4.94 1.11 3.77
C ILE A 203 3.54 1.70 3.71
N CYS A 204 2.47 0.90 3.44
CA CYS A 204 1.13 1.44 3.26
C CYS A 204 0.46 1.77 4.61
N ASP A 205 -0.29 2.86 4.63
CA ASP A 205 -1.13 3.27 5.76
C ASP A 205 -2.51 2.60 5.66
N GLU A 206 -3.08 2.62 4.46
CA GLU A 206 -4.35 2.00 4.11
C GLU A 206 -4.22 1.14 2.86
N LEU A 207 -5.16 0.23 2.65
CA LEU A 207 -5.23 -0.58 1.45
C LEU A 207 -6.67 -0.84 0.99
N SER A 208 -6.81 -1.14 -0.30
CA SER A 208 -8.00 -1.76 -0.86
C SER A 208 -7.65 -3.04 -1.59
N ILE A 209 -8.53 -4.02 -1.48
CA ILE A 209 -8.45 -5.29 -2.20
C ILE A 209 -9.38 -5.22 -3.42
N LEU A 210 -8.79 -5.39 -4.60
CA LEU A 210 -9.51 -5.43 -5.86
C LEU A 210 -9.60 -6.89 -6.34
N GLU A 211 -10.82 -7.43 -6.37
CA GLU A 211 -11.11 -8.78 -6.89
C GLU A 211 -12.12 -8.69 -8.02
N GLN A 212 -11.81 -9.29 -9.17
CA GLN A 212 -12.69 -9.35 -10.34
C GLN A 212 -13.30 -7.98 -10.72
N GLY A 213 -12.51 -6.93 -10.61
CA GLY A 213 -12.92 -5.57 -10.97
C GLY A 213 -13.71 -4.82 -9.90
N LYS A 214 -13.89 -5.38 -8.71
CA LYS A 214 -14.60 -4.75 -7.57
C LYS A 214 -13.70 -4.58 -6.37
N ILE A 215 -13.90 -3.51 -5.62
CA ILE A 215 -13.31 -3.38 -4.28
C ILE A 215 -14.13 -4.26 -3.34
N THR A 216 -13.48 -5.25 -2.73
CA THR A 216 -14.09 -6.15 -1.76
C THR A 216 -13.85 -5.70 -0.33
N GLU A 217 -12.68 -5.14 -0.06
CA GLU A 217 -12.29 -4.65 1.26
C GLU A 217 -11.51 -3.34 1.12
N SER A 218 -11.63 -2.47 2.10
CA SER A 218 -10.84 -1.25 2.23
C SER A 218 -10.67 -0.86 3.68
N GLY A 219 -9.50 -0.37 4.06
CA GLY A 219 -9.26 0.13 5.41
C GLY A 219 -7.79 0.24 5.76
N ASN A 220 -7.54 0.50 7.04
CA ASN A 220 -6.21 0.55 7.61
C ASN A 220 -5.51 -0.82 7.46
N VAL A 221 -4.22 -0.80 7.12
CA VAL A 221 -3.44 -2.04 6.90
C VAL A 221 -3.42 -2.92 8.15
N ILE A 222 -3.22 -2.34 9.33
CA ILE A 222 -3.13 -3.10 10.58
C ILE A 222 -4.46 -3.81 10.86
N ASP A 223 -5.59 -3.11 10.72
CA ASP A 223 -6.91 -3.66 10.98
C ASP A 223 -7.25 -4.79 10.01
N LEU A 224 -7.02 -4.59 8.69
CA LEU A 224 -7.32 -5.61 7.68
C LEU A 224 -6.46 -6.87 7.84
N PHE A 225 -5.19 -6.71 8.19
CA PHE A 225 -4.36 -7.88 8.47
C PHE A 225 -4.66 -8.52 9.83
N SER A 226 -5.18 -7.75 10.77
CA SER A 226 -5.69 -8.30 12.03
C SER A 226 -6.96 -9.12 11.83
N ASP A 227 -7.91 -8.58 11.07
CA ASP A 227 -9.20 -9.24 10.85
C ASP A 227 -9.12 -10.39 9.84
N LYS A 228 -8.12 -10.35 8.93
CA LYS A 228 -7.90 -11.33 7.87
C LYS A 228 -9.18 -11.70 7.12
N PRO A 229 -9.86 -10.74 6.47
CA PRO A 229 -11.05 -11.05 5.69
C PRO A 229 -10.73 -12.08 4.59
N LYS A 230 -11.74 -12.80 4.14
CA LYS A 230 -11.58 -13.89 3.18
C LYS A 230 -10.85 -13.49 1.90
N SER A 231 -11.07 -12.27 1.41
CA SER A 231 -10.36 -11.70 0.26
C SER A 231 -8.84 -11.58 0.52
N LEU A 232 -8.45 -11.17 1.73
CA LEU A 232 -7.05 -11.08 2.12
C LEU A 232 -6.43 -12.47 2.27
N LEU A 233 -7.11 -13.42 2.92
CA LEU A 233 -6.66 -14.81 3.05
C LEU A 233 -6.41 -15.45 1.67
N ASN A 234 -7.31 -15.22 0.71
CA ASN A 234 -7.14 -15.69 -0.65
C ASN A 234 -5.88 -15.11 -1.33
N LEU A 235 -5.53 -13.86 -1.07
CA LEU A 235 -4.32 -13.22 -1.59
C LEU A 235 -3.05 -13.75 -0.94
N LEU A 236 -3.10 -14.01 0.38
CA LEU A 236 -1.99 -14.61 1.15
C LEU A 236 -1.79 -16.10 0.84
N GLY A 237 -2.77 -16.75 0.21
CA GLY A 237 -2.77 -18.20 0.04
C GLY A 237 -2.99 -18.95 1.35
N GLU A 238 -3.52 -18.28 2.36
CA GLU A 238 -3.82 -18.83 3.67
C GLU A 238 -5.24 -19.39 3.73
N LYS A 239 -5.44 -20.36 4.62
CA LYS A 239 -6.77 -20.89 4.92
C LYS A 239 -7.32 -20.21 6.15
N GLU A 240 -8.63 -20.07 6.19
CA GLU A 240 -9.33 -19.62 7.39
C GLU A 240 -9.01 -20.57 8.56
N VAL A 241 -8.65 -19.98 9.71
CA VAL A 241 -8.35 -20.77 10.91
C VAL A 241 -9.64 -21.40 11.42
N THR A 242 -9.64 -22.73 11.56
CA THR A 242 -10.77 -23.43 12.16
C THR A 242 -10.81 -23.14 13.66
N LEU A 243 -11.83 -22.42 14.08
CA LEU A 243 -12.01 -22.05 15.47
C LEU A 243 -12.54 -23.24 16.29
N PRO A 244 -12.03 -23.51 17.51
CA PRO A 244 -12.64 -24.43 18.45
C PRO A 244 -14.08 -24.03 18.75
N GLN A 245 -14.96 -25.03 18.82
CA GLN A 245 -16.37 -24.83 19.16
C GLN A 245 -16.61 -24.60 20.66
N SER A 246 -15.66 -25.05 21.51
CA SER A 246 -15.69 -24.86 22.96
C SER A 246 -14.79 -23.69 23.37
N GLY A 247 -15.14 -23.04 24.46
CA GLY A 247 -14.40 -21.91 25.01
C GLY A 247 -14.68 -20.58 24.28
N VAL A 248 -13.83 -19.59 24.52
CA VAL A 248 -13.92 -18.27 23.92
C VAL A 248 -12.70 -18.00 23.08
N ASN A 249 -12.89 -17.63 21.82
CA ASN A 249 -11.83 -17.25 20.90
C ASN A 249 -11.67 -15.72 20.92
N ILE A 250 -10.46 -15.27 21.28
CA ILE A 250 -10.14 -13.85 21.45
C ILE A 250 -8.96 -13.50 20.56
N ARG A 251 -9.07 -12.44 19.79
CA ARG A 251 -7.98 -11.85 19.03
C ARG A 251 -7.37 -10.70 19.82
N LEU A 252 -6.05 -10.71 19.96
CA LEU A 252 -5.28 -9.72 20.72
C LEU A 252 -4.36 -8.95 19.75
N ASN A 253 -4.37 -7.64 19.83
CA ASN A 253 -3.37 -6.78 19.15
C ASN A 253 -2.33 -6.34 20.20
N VAL A 254 -1.21 -7.05 20.26
CA VAL A 254 -0.15 -6.83 21.23
C VAL A 254 0.90 -5.90 20.64
N ASN A 255 1.04 -4.69 21.17
CA ASN A 255 2.12 -3.79 20.83
C ASN A 255 3.41 -4.24 21.55
N LEU A 256 4.39 -4.75 20.79
CA LEU A 256 5.61 -5.33 21.38
C LEU A 256 6.51 -4.32 22.08
N ASN A 257 6.37 -3.03 21.80
CA ASN A 257 7.13 -2.00 22.50
C ASN A 257 6.50 -1.64 23.86
N ARG A 258 5.16 -1.70 23.97
CA ARG A 258 4.40 -1.31 25.17
C ARG A 258 4.03 -2.53 26.03
N ASP A 259 3.61 -3.61 25.38
CA ASP A 259 2.92 -4.74 26.01
C ASP A 259 3.87 -5.96 26.19
N TYR A 260 5.16 -5.68 26.45
CA TYR A 260 6.16 -6.73 26.61
C TYR A 260 5.76 -7.76 27.68
N GLY A 261 5.78 -9.04 27.28
CA GLY A 261 5.46 -10.16 28.18
C GLY A 261 3.98 -10.30 28.55
N VAL A 262 3.07 -9.57 27.91
CA VAL A 262 1.63 -9.61 28.25
C VAL A 262 1.04 -11.02 28.16
N VAL A 263 1.43 -11.81 27.16
CA VAL A 263 0.96 -13.19 26.99
C VAL A 263 1.37 -14.08 28.17
N SER A 264 2.64 -13.98 28.60
CA SER A 264 3.14 -14.73 29.77
C SER A 264 2.54 -14.25 31.08
N GLN A 265 2.19 -12.95 31.17
CA GLN A 265 1.49 -12.40 32.33
C GLN A 265 0.05 -12.86 32.37
N LEU A 266 -0.63 -12.90 31.23
CA LEU A 266 -2.00 -13.43 31.10
C LEU A 266 -2.03 -14.90 31.53
N ALA A 267 -1.11 -15.73 31.02
CA ALA A 267 -1.00 -17.15 31.39
C ALA A 267 -0.84 -17.37 32.91
N LYS A 268 -0.17 -16.44 33.61
CA LYS A 268 -0.02 -16.52 35.08
C LYS A 268 -1.25 -16.01 35.84
N TYR A 269 -2.06 -15.17 35.19
CA TYR A 269 -3.22 -14.52 35.81
C TYR A 269 -4.48 -15.38 35.75
N ILE A 270 -4.67 -16.12 34.64
CA ILE A 270 -5.76 -17.08 34.51
C ILE A 270 -5.39 -18.41 35.17
N SER A 271 -6.37 -19.09 35.73
CA SER A 271 -6.17 -20.37 36.46
C SER A 271 -6.03 -21.57 35.51
N GLY A 272 -6.41 -21.41 34.23
CA GLY A 272 -6.47 -22.45 33.23
C GLY A 272 -5.44 -22.28 32.13
N ASP A 273 -5.39 -23.28 31.25
CA ASP A 273 -4.59 -23.24 30.05
C ASP A 273 -5.33 -22.49 28.96
N PHE A 274 -4.59 -21.89 28.02
CA PHE A 274 -5.14 -21.37 26.77
C PHE A 274 -4.37 -21.90 25.57
N ASN A 275 -5.05 -22.00 24.44
CA ASN A 275 -4.45 -22.41 23.19
C ASN A 275 -4.13 -21.18 22.33
N LEU A 276 -2.92 -21.11 21.78
CA LEU A 276 -2.58 -20.17 20.71
C LEU A 276 -2.98 -20.81 19.37
N LEU A 277 -3.97 -20.23 18.71
CA LEU A 277 -4.52 -20.77 17.46
C LEU A 277 -3.84 -20.20 16.23
N ASP A 278 -3.47 -18.90 16.28
CA ASP A 278 -2.83 -18.18 15.18
C ASP A 278 -1.94 -17.05 15.73
N SER A 279 -0.93 -16.67 14.97
CA SER A 279 0.01 -15.64 15.38
C SER A 279 0.64 -14.97 14.16
N ASP A 280 0.43 -13.68 14.00
CA ASP A 280 1.04 -12.87 12.96
C ASP A 280 1.88 -11.76 13.53
N PHE A 281 3.08 -11.64 13.01
CA PHE A 281 4.04 -10.65 13.45
C PHE A 281 4.12 -9.49 12.47
N TYR A 282 3.76 -8.30 12.93
CA TYR A 282 3.86 -7.05 12.22
C TYR A 282 5.09 -6.27 12.66
N ASN A 283 5.98 -5.99 11.74
CA ASN A 283 7.16 -5.17 12.01
C ASN A 283 7.28 -4.08 10.93
N ASN A 284 6.75 -2.90 11.22
CA ASN A 284 7.01 -1.69 10.45
C ASN A 284 7.96 -0.79 11.28
N ASP A 285 8.77 0.07 10.65
CA ASP A 285 9.78 0.93 11.31
C ASP A 285 9.28 1.70 12.54
N SER A 286 7.97 1.96 12.61
CA SER A 286 7.35 2.73 13.69
C SER A 286 6.51 1.88 14.65
N ILE A 287 6.07 0.69 14.23
CA ILE A 287 5.04 -0.06 14.94
C ILE A 287 5.35 -1.55 14.84
N ARG A 288 5.46 -2.19 16.00
CA ARG A 288 5.66 -3.64 16.13
C ARG A 288 4.45 -4.22 16.83
N TYR A 289 3.61 -4.92 16.08
CA TYR A 289 2.45 -5.62 16.61
C TYR A 289 2.59 -7.12 16.43
N ASN A 290 2.09 -7.85 17.41
CA ASN A 290 1.79 -9.26 17.26
C ASN A 290 0.28 -9.45 17.37
N ASN A 291 -0.33 -9.94 16.34
CA ASN A 291 -1.74 -10.30 16.32
C ASN A 291 -1.85 -11.77 16.72
N LEU A 292 -2.48 -12.03 17.84
CA LEU A 292 -2.61 -13.36 18.42
C LEU A 292 -4.07 -13.76 18.45
N LEU A 293 -4.39 -14.97 18.00
CA LEU A 293 -5.69 -15.58 18.20
C LEU A 293 -5.55 -16.67 19.27
N ILE A 294 -6.19 -16.46 20.40
CA ILE A 294 -6.18 -17.40 21.52
C ILE A 294 -7.57 -17.99 21.76
N ASN A 295 -7.60 -19.22 22.27
CA ASN A 295 -8.81 -19.85 22.80
C ASN A 295 -8.61 -20.10 24.28
N ILE A 296 -9.56 -19.63 25.10
CA ILE A 296 -9.57 -19.76 26.56
C ILE A 296 -10.80 -20.51 27.02
N ASP A 297 -10.75 -21.09 28.22
CA ASP A 297 -11.93 -21.67 28.85
C ASP A 297 -12.97 -20.57 29.21
N GLU A 298 -14.26 -20.90 29.14
CA GLU A 298 -15.34 -19.95 29.47
C GLU A 298 -15.25 -19.44 30.91
N ASN A 299 -14.77 -20.28 31.86
CA ASN A 299 -14.61 -19.91 33.27
C ASN A 299 -13.52 -18.84 33.48
N ASP A 300 -12.55 -18.73 32.58
CA ASP A 300 -11.48 -17.75 32.66
C ASP A 300 -11.78 -16.48 31.84
N PHE A 301 -12.95 -16.40 31.20
CA PHE A 301 -13.31 -15.28 30.33
C PHE A 301 -13.29 -13.93 31.05
N ASP A 302 -14.02 -13.81 32.17
CA ASP A 302 -14.12 -12.53 32.89
C ASP A 302 -12.77 -12.05 33.41
N LYS A 303 -11.94 -12.98 33.94
CA LYS A 303 -10.58 -12.67 34.39
C LYS A 303 -9.70 -12.21 33.22
N THR A 304 -9.82 -12.86 32.07
CA THR A 304 -9.06 -12.48 30.88
C THR A 304 -9.42 -11.08 30.41
N ILE A 305 -10.71 -10.76 30.32
CA ILE A 305 -11.17 -9.41 29.95
C ILE A 305 -10.69 -8.36 30.92
N GLU A 306 -10.84 -8.60 32.25
CA GLU A 306 -10.34 -7.70 33.30
C GLU A 306 -8.83 -7.43 33.14
N PHE A 307 -8.04 -8.49 32.92
CA PHE A 307 -6.59 -8.39 32.73
C PHE A 307 -6.24 -7.54 31.48
N LEU A 308 -6.87 -7.83 30.32
CA LEU A 308 -6.61 -7.13 29.08
C LEU A 308 -6.98 -5.63 29.16
N GLN A 309 -8.11 -5.31 29.76
CA GLN A 309 -8.54 -3.93 30.01
C GLN A 309 -7.57 -3.20 30.96
N LYS A 310 -7.17 -3.82 32.06
CA LYS A 310 -6.19 -3.26 33.01
C LYS A 310 -4.83 -2.98 32.36
N LYS A 311 -4.44 -3.80 31.38
CA LYS A 311 -3.19 -3.63 30.63
C LYS A 311 -3.35 -2.74 29.40
N SER A 312 -4.56 -2.27 29.09
CA SER A 312 -4.88 -1.51 27.89
C SER A 312 -4.46 -2.21 26.60
N VAL A 313 -4.55 -3.55 26.57
CA VAL A 313 -4.32 -4.34 25.37
C VAL A 313 -5.57 -4.31 24.52
N GLU A 314 -5.43 -4.01 23.25
CA GLU A 314 -6.53 -4.06 22.29
C GLU A 314 -6.93 -5.52 22.04
N PHE A 315 -8.21 -5.82 22.15
CA PHE A 315 -8.72 -7.16 21.91
C PHE A 315 -10.12 -7.16 21.29
N ARG A 316 -10.45 -8.27 20.63
CA ARG A 316 -11.79 -8.52 20.08
C ARG A 316 -12.18 -9.96 20.34
N ILE A 317 -13.42 -10.16 20.78
CA ILE A 317 -14.03 -11.49 20.89
C ILE A 317 -14.44 -11.94 19.49
N VAL A 318 -13.91 -13.10 19.04
CA VAL A 318 -14.18 -13.64 17.72
C VAL A 318 -15.35 -14.60 17.76
N SER A 319 -15.43 -15.47 18.78
CA SER A 319 -16.57 -16.34 19.01
C SER A 319 -16.63 -16.79 20.49
N LYS A 320 -17.83 -17.09 20.96
CA LYS A 320 -18.09 -17.65 22.29
C LYS A 320 -19.07 -18.81 22.16
N GLY A 321 -18.68 -20.00 22.68
CA GLY A 321 -19.55 -21.19 22.64
C GLY A 321 -19.98 -21.59 21.22
N GLY A 322 -19.09 -21.45 20.21
CA GLY A 322 -19.39 -21.79 18.82
C GLY A 322 -20.21 -20.76 18.03
N VAL A 323 -20.66 -19.68 18.67
CA VAL A 323 -21.39 -18.58 18.00
C VAL A 323 -20.37 -17.51 17.61
N ILE A 324 -20.27 -17.24 16.32
CA ILE A 324 -19.42 -16.14 15.80
C ILE A 324 -20.13 -14.82 16.16
N ASP A 325 -19.46 -13.97 16.91
CA ASP A 325 -19.99 -12.65 17.23
C ASP A 325 -20.01 -11.81 15.95
N GLY A 326 -21.22 -11.59 15.41
CA GLY A 326 -21.41 -10.85 14.19
C GLY A 326 -20.92 -9.41 14.36
N CYS A 327 -20.16 -8.93 13.38
CA CYS A 327 -19.75 -7.54 13.26
C CYS A 327 -20.92 -6.58 13.53
N LYS A 328 -20.79 -5.73 14.54
CA LYS A 328 -21.51 -4.46 14.61
C LYS A 328 -20.56 -3.33 14.31
#